data_41d9c5b6b0acc872437eda4bbc8dcf2a
#
_entry.id   41d9c5b6b0acc872437eda4bbc8dcf2a
#
_cell.length_a   1.000
_cell.length_b   1.000
_cell.length_c   1.000
_cell.angle_alpha   90.00
_cell.angle_beta   90.00
_cell.angle_gamma   90.00
#
_symmetry.space_group_name_H-M   'P 1'
#
loop_
_entity.id
_entity.type
_entity.pdbx_description
1 polymer ?
#
loop_
_entity_poly.entity_id
_entity_poly.type
_entity_poly.pdbx_seq_one_letter_code
_entity_poly.pdbx_strand_id
1 'polypeptide(L)'
;MPAVGFGVYQIAPEATERAVGDALEVGYRMIDTAASYFNEEQVGNAIRSSGLKREELFVTTKLWVQDYEYDDALRAFDRSMKALGLDYLDLFLLHKPYGNYYAAWRAVEKLYEEGRIRAIGVTSFSDERLQDLFLHNEVKPAVNQIETNPFYQQAASNAFLAKEGIQH
;
A
#
# COMPACT_ATOMS: atom_id res chain seq x y z
N MET A 1 -8.94 -3.41 -8.71
CA MET A 1 -7.57 -2.82 -8.75
C MET A 1 -7.13 -2.75 -10.20
N PRO A 2 -6.55 -1.62 -10.68
CA PRO A 2 -5.98 -1.53 -12.04
C PRO A 2 -4.84 -2.54 -12.24
N ALA A 3 -4.65 -3.00 -13.49
CA ALA A 3 -3.59 -3.96 -13.82
C ALA A 3 -2.19 -3.32 -13.90
N VAL A 4 -2.13 -2.00 -14.09
CA VAL A 4 -0.89 -1.23 -14.19
C VAL A 4 -0.96 -0.05 -13.25
N GLY A 5 0.08 0.15 -12.46
CA GLY A 5 0.22 1.26 -11.52
C GLY A 5 1.52 2.04 -11.73
N PHE A 6 1.55 3.27 -11.24
CA PHE A 6 2.73 4.12 -11.21
C PHE A 6 3.27 4.20 -9.78
N GLY A 7 4.49 3.73 -9.57
CA GLY A 7 5.20 3.77 -8.29
C GLY A 7 6.17 4.94 -8.20
N VAL A 8 6.23 5.61 -7.05
CA VAL A 8 7.06 6.79 -6.82
C VAL A 8 8.30 6.54 -5.96
N TYR A 9 8.66 5.28 -5.75
CA TYR A 9 9.90 4.96 -5.02
C TYR A 9 11.12 5.56 -5.70
N GLN A 10 12.01 6.17 -4.92
CA GLN A 10 13.23 6.87 -5.39
C GLN A 10 12.99 8.09 -6.30
N ILE A 11 11.76 8.57 -6.45
CA ILE A 11 11.53 9.87 -7.04
C ILE A 11 11.67 10.92 -5.93
N ALA A 12 12.56 11.87 -6.13
CA ALA A 12 12.78 12.96 -5.17
C ALA A 12 11.48 13.78 -4.97
N PRO A 13 11.19 14.29 -3.76
CA PRO A 13 9.96 15.05 -3.49
C PRO A 13 9.72 16.17 -4.51
N GLU A 14 10.75 16.90 -4.90
CA GLU A 14 10.67 18.02 -5.84
C GLU A 14 10.20 17.61 -7.24
N ALA A 15 10.42 16.34 -7.62
CA ALA A 15 10.02 15.79 -8.92
C ALA A 15 8.70 14.98 -8.85
N THR A 16 8.28 14.57 -7.65
CA THR A 16 7.18 13.60 -7.47
C THR A 16 5.85 14.16 -7.95
N GLU A 17 5.51 15.41 -7.60
CA GLU A 17 4.23 16.01 -8.01
C GLU A 17 4.08 16.03 -9.53
N ARG A 18 5.13 16.47 -10.24
CA ARG A 18 5.15 16.47 -11.69
C ARG A 18 5.05 15.05 -12.26
N ALA A 19 5.86 14.10 -11.77
CA ALA A 19 5.89 12.74 -12.29
C ALA A 19 4.53 12.02 -12.13
N VAL A 20 3.86 12.25 -11.00
CA VAL A 20 2.50 11.71 -10.78
C VAL A 20 1.49 12.40 -11.68
N GLY A 21 1.58 13.73 -11.86
CA GLY A 21 0.74 14.48 -12.79
C GLY A 21 0.86 13.96 -14.22
N ASP A 22 2.08 13.81 -14.72
CA ASP A 22 2.37 13.25 -16.05
C ASP A 22 1.80 11.82 -16.19
N ALA A 23 1.95 10.98 -15.14
CA ALA A 23 1.37 9.62 -15.12
C ALA A 23 -0.17 9.63 -15.21
N LEU A 24 -0.83 10.50 -14.45
CA LEU A 24 -2.30 10.62 -14.48
C LEU A 24 -2.78 11.14 -15.84
N GLU A 25 -2.05 12.09 -16.45
CA GLU A 25 -2.37 12.64 -17.77
C GLU A 25 -2.31 11.57 -18.86
N VAL A 26 -1.29 10.69 -18.85
CA VAL A 26 -1.17 9.59 -19.84
C VAL A 26 -2.06 8.38 -19.53
N GLY A 27 -2.89 8.44 -18.46
CA GLY A 27 -3.94 7.47 -18.20
C GLY A 27 -3.68 6.47 -17.08
N TYR A 28 -2.61 6.58 -16.31
CA TYR A 28 -2.50 5.81 -15.06
C TYR A 28 -3.62 6.18 -14.11
N ARG A 29 -4.13 5.19 -13.38
CA ARG A 29 -5.20 5.38 -12.37
C ARG A 29 -4.85 4.72 -11.03
N MET A 30 -3.73 4.03 -10.94
CA MET A 30 -3.18 3.47 -9.71
C MET A 30 -1.85 4.15 -9.40
N ILE A 31 -1.75 4.72 -8.18
CA ILE A 31 -0.55 5.38 -7.67
C ILE A 31 -0.09 4.65 -6.41
N ASP A 32 1.17 4.27 -6.37
CA ASP A 32 1.81 3.56 -5.26
C ASP A 32 2.91 4.39 -4.63
N THR A 33 2.71 4.76 -3.37
CA THR A 33 3.69 5.45 -2.52
C THR A 33 3.93 4.70 -1.21
N ALA A 34 4.63 5.29 -0.26
CA ALA A 34 4.84 4.81 1.09
C ALA A 34 5.27 5.93 2.04
N ALA A 35 4.97 5.81 3.33
CA ALA A 35 5.43 6.75 4.35
C ALA A 35 6.96 6.94 4.33
N SER A 36 7.71 5.87 4.10
CA SER A 36 9.19 5.90 4.05
C SER A 36 9.77 6.51 2.77
N TYR A 37 8.94 6.90 1.78
CA TYR A 37 9.43 7.58 0.57
C TYR A 37 9.49 9.10 0.75
N PHE A 38 8.85 9.63 1.81
CA PHE A 38 8.82 11.05 2.16
C PHE A 38 8.27 11.96 1.06
N ASN A 39 7.37 11.43 0.21
CA ASN A 39 6.80 12.14 -0.93
C ASN A 39 5.25 12.04 -1.01
N GLU A 40 4.60 11.58 0.07
CA GLU A 40 3.13 11.43 0.11
C GLU A 40 2.40 12.78 -0.10
N GLU A 41 2.93 13.88 0.42
CA GLU A 41 2.35 15.22 0.22
C GLU A 41 2.33 15.61 -1.26
N GLN A 42 3.41 15.37 -1.99
CA GLN A 42 3.52 15.68 -3.42
C GLN A 42 2.59 14.77 -4.25
N VAL A 43 2.45 13.50 -3.86
CA VAL A 43 1.45 12.60 -4.47
C VAL A 43 0.04 13.16 -4.26
N GLY A 44 -0.30 13.58 -3.04
CA GLY A 44 -1.59 14.20 -2.73
C GLY A 44 -1.85 15.48 -3.53
N ASN A 45 -0.82 16.35 -3.69
CA ASN A 45 -0.90 17.55 -4.50
C ASN A 45 -1.22 17.24 -5.96
N ALA A 46 -0.51 16.29 -6.56
CA ALA A 46 -0.75 15.85 -7.94
C ALA A 46 -2.16 15.31 -8.14
N ILE A 47 -2.65 14.47 -7.21
CA ILE A 47 -4.00 13.92 -7.25
C ILE A 47 -5.04 15.07 -7.24
N ARG A 48 -4.92 16.02 -6.31
CA ARG A 48 -5.84 17.17 -6.22
C ARG A 48 -5.80 18.05 -7.47
N SER A 49 -4.63 18.25 -8.04
CA SER A 49 -4.44 19.09 -9.25
C SER A 49 -4.88 18.42 -10.54
N SER A 50 -5.05 17.10 -10.54
CA SER A 50 -5.38 16.33 -11.76
C SER A 50 -6.80 16.57 -12.30
N GLY A 51 -7.72 17.05 -11.45
CA GLY A 51 -9.15 17.19 -11.79
C GLY A 51 -9.90 15.87 -11.88
N LEU A 52 -9.26 14.73 -11.64
CA LEU A 52 -9.90 13.42 -11.62
C LEU A 52 -10.71 13.25 -10.33
N LYS A 53 -11.82 12.53 -10.43
CA LYS A 53 -12.60 12.19 -9.25
C LYS A 53 -11.86 11.14 -8.41
N ARG A 54 -11.97 11.23 -7.07
CA ARG A 54 -11.26 10.31 -6.16
C ARG A 54 -11.59 8.84 -6.43
N GLU A 55 -12.82 8.53 -6.78
CA GLU A 55 -13.28 7.19 -7.10
C GLU A 55 -12.73 6.61 -8.41
N GLU A 56 -12.15 7.42 -9.28
CA GLU A 56 -11.47 6.99 -10.50
C GLU A 56 -10.03 6.52 -10.22
N LEU A 57 -9.51 6.82 -9.01
CA LEU A 57 -8.14 6.54 -8.63
C LEU A 57 -8.07 5.39 -7.64
N PHE A 58 -7.00 4.60 -7.73
CA PHE A 58 -6.60 3.59 -6.78
C PHE A 58 -5.29 4.03 -6.12
N VAL A 59 -5.34 4.40 -4.85
CA VAL A 59 -4.18 4.94 -4.14
C VAL A 59 -3.71 3.97 -3.07
N THR A 60 -2.42 3.63 -3.14
CA THR A 60 -1.74 2.75 -2.19
C THR A 60 -0.67 3.52 -1.44
N THR A 61 -0.63 3.38 -0.12
CA THR A 61 0.54 3.72 0.67
C THR A 61 0.88 2.60 1.66
N LYS A 62 2.00 2.72 2.39
CA LYS A 62 2.55 1.63 3.18
C LYS A 62 3.03 2.12 4.54
N LEU A 63 2.71 1.37 5.58
CA LEU A 63 3.19 1.58 6.95
C LEU A 63 4.64 1.15 7.06
N TRP A 64 5.49 2.02 7.60
CA TRP A 64 6.90 1.70 7.79
C TRP A 64 7.16 0.96 9.10
N VAL A 65 8.18 0.12 9.14
CA VAL A 65 8.50 -0.79 10.25
C VAL A 65 8.71 -0.10 11.62
N GLN A 66 9.13 1.15 11.63
CA GLN A 66 9.33 1.92 12.87
C GLN A 66 8.01 2.24 13.60
N ASP A 67 6.89 2.20 12.88
CA ASP A 67 5.56 2.48 13.39
C ASP A 67 4.73 1.19 13.57
N TYR A 68 5.34 0.01 13.79
CA TYR A 68 4.62 -1.27 13.86
C TYR A 68 4.00 -1.59 15.22
N GLU A 69 4.18 -0.75 16.24
CA GLU A 69 3.37 -0.87 17.45
C GLU A 69 1.94 -0.40 17.18
N TYR A 70 0.96 -1.00 17.84
CA TYR A 70 -0.46 -0.79 17.56
C TYR A 70 -0.88 0.70 17.49
N ASP A 71 -0.58 1.46 18.54
CA ASP A 71 -0.94 2.88 18.61
C ASP A 71 -0.09 3.75 17.65
N ASP A 72 1.17 3.35 17.40
CA ASP A 72 2.03 4.03 16.44
C ASP A 72 1.53 3.82 15.01
N ALA A 73 1.03 2.63 14.69
CA ALA A 73 0.44 2.31 13.39
C ALA A 73 -0.80 3.18 13.10
N LEU A 74 -1.69 3.35 14.09
CA LEU A 74 -2.84 4.24 13.95
C LEU A 74 -2.41 5.70 13.72
N ARG A 75 -1.44 6.19 14.50
CA ARG A 75 -0.89 7.55 14.33
C ARG A 75 -0.18 7.73 12.98
N ALA A 76 0.54 6.72 12.52
CA ALA A 76 1.22 6.74 11.23
C ALA A 76 0.23 6.79 10.07
N PHE A 77 -0.86 6.03 10.15
CA PHE A 77 -1.94 6.11 9.17
C PHE A 77 -2.52 7.53 9.10
N ASP A 78 -2.82 8.15 10.22
CA ASP A 78 -3.34 9.53 10.25
C ASP A 78 -2.34 10.54 9.66
N ARG A 79 -1.02 10.36 9.88
CA ARG A 79 0.02 11.18 9.24
C ARG A 79 -0.01 11.02 7.72
N SER A 80 -0.07 9.79 7.21
CA SER A 80 -0.16 9.50 5.78
C SER A 80 -1.42 10.10 5.15
N MET A 81 -2.58 9.93 5.79
CA MET A 81 -3.85 10.48 5.30
C MET A 81 -3.81 12.00 5.23
N LYS A 82 -3.22 12.65 6.24
CA LYS A 82 -3.02 14.11 6.26
C LYS A 82 -2.08 14.58 5.14
N ALA A 83 -0.96 13.87 4.93
CA ALA A 83 0.01 14.18 3.87
C ALA A 83 -0.62 14.03 2.48
N LEU A 84 -1.30 12.92 2.24
CA LEU A 84 -2.00 12.66 0.97
C LEU A 84 -3.20 13.59 0.76
N GLY A 85 -3.83 14.09 1.84
CA GLY A 85 -5.04 14.91 1.78
C GLY A 85 -6.25 14.12 1.26
N LEU A 86 -6.38 12.86 1.67
CA LEU A 86 -7.42 11.94 1.25
C LEU A 86 -8.32 11.53 2.43
N ASP A 87 -9.57 11.18 2.14
CA ASP A 87 -10.54 10.71 3.14
C ASP A 87 -10.46 9.19 3.36
N TYR A 88 -10.00 8.43 2.38
CA TYR A 88 -9.82 6.97 2.44
C TYR A 88 -8.66 6.51 1.56
N LEU A 89 -8.15 5.30 1.84
CA LEU A 89 -7.21 4.58 0.97
C LEU A 89 -7.89 3.42 0.25
N ASP A 90 -7.46 3.11 -0.96
CA ASP A 90 -7.87 1.90 -1.66
C ASP A 90 -7.10 0.68 -1.15
N LEU A 91 -5.82 0.86 -0.83
CA LEU A 91 -4.96 -0.19 -0.30
C LEU A 91 -3.93 0.37 0.69
N PHE A 92 -3.83 -0.25 1.85
CA PHE A 92 -2.79 0.04 2.83
C PHE A 92 -1.99 -1.21 3.16
N LEU A 93 -0.65 -1.13 3.06
CA LEU A 93 0.23 -2.27 3.16
C LEU A 93 1.18 -2.17 4.35
N LEU A 94 1.46 -3.27 5.03
CA LEU A 94 2.66 -3.38 5.85
C LEU A 94 3.89 -3.49 4.94
N HIS A 95 4.85 -2.56 5.09
CA HIS A 95 5.91 -2.37 4.09
C HIS A 95 6.98 -3.46 4.11
N LYS A 96 7.21 -4.12 5.23
CA LYS A 96 8.25 -5.17 5.38
C LYS A 96 7.85 -6.19 6.45
N PRO A 97 8.29 -7.44 6.31
CA PRO A 97 8.02 -8.52 7.27
C PRO A 97 8.97 -8.50 8.48
N TYR A 98 9.18 -7.34 9.12
CA TYR A 98 10.09 -7.16 10.24
C TYR A 98 9.39 -6.55 11.44
N GLY A 99 9.94 -6.73 12.65
CA GLY A 99 9.40 -6.12 13.86
C GLY A 99 8.05 -6.70 14.30
N ASN A 100 7.25 -5.88 14.97
CA ASN A 100 5.96 -6.29 15.55
C ASN A 100 4.81 -6.16 14.53
N TYR A 101 4.95 -6.82 13.36
CA TYR A 101 3.93 -6.72 12.32
C TYR A 101 2.56 -7.32 12.71
N TYR A 102 2.47 -8.15 13.74
CA TYR A 102 1.17 -8.61 14.28
C TYR A 102 0.40 -7.48 14.96
N ALA A 103 1.07 -6.64 15.75
CA ALA A 103 0.42 -5.47 16.35
C ALA A 103 -0.01 -4.47 15.28
N ALA A 104 0.86 -4.22 14.31
CA ALA A 104 0.57 -3.39 13.15
C ALA A 104 -0.62 -3.92 12.34
N TRP A 105 -0.68 -5.25 12.13
CA TRP A 105 -1.78 -5.85 11.39
C TRP A 105 -3.13 -5.63 12.11
N ARG A 106 -3.21 -5.87 13.41
CA ARG A 106 -4.43 -5.60 14.20
C ARG A 106 -4.86 -4.13 14.15
N ALA A 107 -3.91 -3.19 14.13
CA ALA A 107 -4.23 -1.78 13.95
C ALA A 107 -4.82 -1.49 12.55
N VAL A 108 -4.25 -2.13 11.52
CA VAL A 108 -4.71 -1.99 10.14
C VAL A 108 -6.08 -2.67 9.93
N GLU A 109 -6.33 -3.83 10.56
CA GLU A 109 -7.66 -4.47 10.61
C GLU A 109 -8.73 -3.54 11.18
N LYS A 110 -8.43 -2.87 12.29
CA LYS A 110 -9.34 -1.86 12.89
C LYS A 110 -9.66 -0.73 11.91
N LEU A 111 -8.66 -0.18 11.24
CA LEU A 111 -8.87 0.89 10.25
C LEU A 111 -9.69 0.41 9.03
N TYR A 112 -9.54 -0.84 8.64
CA TYR A 112 -10.34 -1.48 7.61
C TYR A 112 -11.81 -1.65 8.04
N GLU A 113 -12.05 -2.14 9.26
CA GLU A 113 -13.40 -2.26 9.83
C GLU A 113 -14.11 -0.92 9.97
N GLU A 114 -13.36 0.15 10.29
CA GLU A 114 -13.87 1.53 10.33
C GLU A 114 -14.18 2.11 8.93
N GLY A 115 -13.87 1.38 7.85
CA GLY A 115 -14.10 1.81 6.48
C GLY A 115 -13.14 2.90 5.97
N ARG A 116 -12.04 3.13 6.70
CA ARG A 116 -11.01 4.13 6.32
C ARG A 116 -10.08 3.59 5.21
N ILE A 117 -10.02 2.27 5.06
CA ILE A 117 -9.23 1.55 4.06
C ILE A 117 -10.13 0.55 3.36
N ARG A 118 -10.07 0.45 2.03
CA ARG A 118 -10.89 -0.48 1.24
C ARG A 118 -10.30 -1.89 1.16
N ALA A 119 -8.98 -2.00 1.22
CA ALA A 119 -8.25 -3.28 1.24
C ALA A 119 -6.96 -3.14 2.02
N ILE A 120 -6.57 -4.21 2.71
CA ILE A 120 -5.34 -4.27 3.49
C ILE A 120 -4.46 -5.41 2.98
N GLY A 121 -3.15 -5.23 3.06
CA GLY A 121 -2.21 -6.22 2.57
C GLY A 121 -0.80 -6.00 3.11
N VAL A 122 0.14 -6.69 2.50
CA VAL A 122 1.53 -6.70 2.92
C VAL A 122 2.48 -6.57 1.72
N THR A 123 3.76 -6.33 1.98
CA THR A 123 4.79 -6.41 0.95
C THR A 123 5.97 -7.29 1.38
N SER A 124 6.52 -8.03 0.44
CA SER A 124 7.73 -8.84 0.63
C SER A 124 7.61 -9.91 1.73
N PHE A 125 6.41 -10.35 2.07
CA PHE A 125 6.22 -11.48 2.97
C PHE A 125 6.51 -12.79 2.23
N SER A 126 7.28 -13.70 2.85
CA SER A 126 7.38 -15.07 2.36
C SER A 126 6.06 -15.82 2.58
N ASP A 127 5.86 -16.91 1.84
CA ASP A 127 4.63 -17.70 1.91
C ASP A 127 4.35 -18.19 3.34
N GLU A 128 5.39 -18.60 4.08
CA GLU A 128 5.29 -19.06 5.47
C GLU A 128 4.89 -17.93 6.43
N ARG A 129 5.50 -16.73 6.28
CA ARG A 129 5.16 -15.58 7.12
C ARG A 129 3.77 -15.06 6.82
N LEU A 130 3.36 -15.13 5.57
CA LEU A 130 2.03 -14.76 5.15
C LEU A 130 0.99 -15.72 5.72
N GLN A 131 1.25 -17.03 5.64
CA GLN A 131 0.40 -18.04 6.23
C GLN A 131 0.28 -17.88 7.74
N ASP A 132 1.38 -17.66 8.45
CA ASP A 132 1.41 -17.42 9.88
C ASP A 132 0.60 -16.16 10.24
N LEU A 133 0.72 -15.07 9.48
CA LEU A 133 -0.04 -13.85 9.71
C LEU A 133 -1.55 -14.09 9.64
N PHE A 134 -2.07 -14.73 8.60
CA PHE A 134 -3.52 -14.90 8.46
C PHE A 134 -4.10 -16.05 9.30
N LEU A 135 -3.28 -16.96 9.81
CA LEU A 135 -3.75 -17.96 10.79
C LEU A 135 -3.99 -17.37 12.18
N HIS A 136 -3.40 -16.22 12.49
CA HIS A 136 -3.45 -15.59 13.83
C HIS A 136 -4.25 -14.26 13.84
N ASN A 137 -4.89 -13.90 12.73
CA ASN A 137 -5.65 -12.67 12.60
C ASN A 137 -6.98 -12.94 11.88
N GLU A 138 -7.94 -12.03 12.03
CA GLU A 138 -9.30 -12.22 11.51
C GLU A 138 -9.42 -11.92 10.02
N VAL A 139 -8.68 -10.91 9.54
CA VAL A 139 -8.70 -10.50 8.14
C VAL A 139 -7.47 -11.04 7.41
N LYS A 140 -7.69 -11.78 6.32
CA LYS A 140 -6.63 -12.22 5.44
C LYS A 140 -6.13 -11.06 4.57
N PRO A 141 -4.81 -10.91 4.35
CA PRO A 141 -4.29 -9.92 3.40
C PRO A 141 -4.91 -10.10 2.01
N ALA A 142 -5.41 -8.99 1.44
CA ALA A 142 -5.95 -9.00 0.07
C ALA A 142 -4.82 -9.03 -0.99
N VAL A 143 -3.65 -8.49 -0.63
CA VAL A 143 -2.49 -8.33 -1.53
C VAL A 143 -1.21 -8.70 -0.80
N ASN A 144 -0.29 -9.36 -1.48
CA ASN A 144 1.13 -9.42 -1.12
C ASN A 144 1.96 -8.86 -2.29
N GLN A 145 2.39 -7.60 -2.16
CA GLN A 145 3.22 -6.95 -3.18
C GLN A 145 4.65 -7.49 -3.12
N ILE A 146 5.07 -8.26 -4.13
CA ILE A 146 6.40 -8.86 -4.21
C ILE A 146 7.10 -8.45 -5.50
N GLU A 147 8.43 -8.43 -5.48
CA GLU A 147 9.21 -8.20 -6.69
C GLU A 147 9.00 -9.37 -7.67
N THR A 148 8.58 -9.03 -8.87
CA THR A 148 8.45 -9.97 -9.97
C THR A 148 8.92 -9.32 -11.27
N ASN A 149 9.76 -10.02 -12.01
CA ASN A 149 10.29 -9.55 -13.28
C ASN A 149 10.60 -10.77 -14.19
N PRO A 150 10.95 -10.58 -15.48
CA PRO A 150 11.21 -11.69 -16.40
C PRO A 150 12.28 -12.70 -15.96
N PHE A 151 13.21 -12.26 -15.11
CA PHE A 151 14.29 -13.11 -14.58
C PHE A 151 13.97 -13.67 -13.18
N TYR A 152 12.96 -13.15 -12.52
CA TYR A 152 12.52 -13.56 -11.17
C TYR A 152 10.99 -13.63 -11.11
N GLN A 153 10.44 -14.72 -11.63
CA GLN A 153 9.00 -14.85 -11.90
C GLN A 153 8.16 -15.29 -10.69
N GLN A 154 8.78 -15.72 -9.59
CA GLN A 154 8.08 -16.11 -8.36
C GLN A 154 6.96 -17.15 -8.56
N ALA A 155 7.15 -18.13 -9.48
CA ALA A 155 6.09 -19.04 -9.89
C ALA A 155 5.45 -19.82 -8.72
N ALA A 156 6.26 -20.25 -7.75
CA ALA A 156 5.79 -20.98 -6.57
C ALA A 156 4.93 -20.09 -5.66
N SER A 157 5.43 -18.89 -5.31
CA SER A 157 4.70 -17.92 -4.51
C SER A 157 3.43 -17.45 -5.21
N ASN A 158 3.46 -17.22 -6.52
CA ASN A 158 2.27 -16.87 -7.29
C ASN A 158 1.20 -17.97 -7.22
N ALA A 159 1.59 -19.24 -7.30
CA ALA A 159 0.68 -20.36 -7.18
C ALA A 159 0.09 -20.45 -5.75
N PHE A 160 0.90 -20.21 -4.71
CA PHE A 160 0.45 -20.14 -3.33
C PHE A 160 -0.55 -18.99 -3.12
N LEU A 161 -0.20 -17.77 -3.54
CA LEU A 161 -1.07 -16.59 -3.42
C LEU A 161 -2.41 -16.82 -4.11
N ALA A 162 -2.39 -17.34 -5.34
CA ALA A 162 -3.61 -17.66 -6.08
C ALA A 162 -4.51 -18.69 -5.36
N LYS A 163 -3.91 -19.75 -4.78
CA LYS A 163 -4.62 -20.75 -3.98
C LYS A 163 -5.29 -20.13 -2.76
N GLU A 164 -4.62 -19.19 -2.10
CA GLU A 164 -5.11 -18.53 -0.89
C GLU A 164 -6.06 -17.35 -1.19
N GLY A 165 -6.30 -17.02 -2.47
CA GLY A 165 -7.14 -15.89 -2.88
C GLY A 165 -6.51 -14.52 -2.59
N ILE A 166 -5.17 -14.48 -2.51
CA ILE A 166 -4.39 -13.26 -2.27
C ILE A 166 -3.87 -12.78 -3.62
N GLN A 167 -4.07 -11.51 -3.92
CA GLN A 167 -3.56 -10.91 -5.14
C GLN A 167 -2.04 -10.70 -5.04
N HIS A 168 -1.33 -11.09 -6.09
CA HIS A 168 0.06 -10.71 -6.30
C HIS A 168 0.14 -9.30 -6.88
#